data_d9020882f66bb5b1a376c56c308077b5
#
_entry.id   d9020882f66bb5b1a376c56c308077b5
#
_cell.length_a   1.000
_cell.length_b   1.000
_cell.length_c   1.000
_cell.angle_alpha   90.00
_cell.angle_beta   90.00
_cell.angle_gamma   90.00
#
_symmetry.space_group_name_H-M   'P 1'
#
loop_
_entity.id
_entity.type
_entity.pdbx_description
1 polymer ?
#
loop_
_entity_poly.entity_id
_entity_poly.type
_entity_poly.pdbx_seq_one_letter_code
_entity_poly.pdbx_strand_id
1 'polypeptide(L)'
;MNSTGSKAIIVGFLLLFGVFGRSVAQEPLLFDLKRVADRPPPDVEKILGKPSKIVDDVFRSSRGSTYPATRAAYMNGAIEVVYLEGGARYLTIWVQKLSGRYQDYSYPKDGWKLLGDLGLDRNTTADLSNQAVTRWRDLPGIYEINVFPTSEKQIWYVHVLINRIYQ
;
A
#
# COMPACT_ATOMS: atom_id res chain seq x y z
N MET A 1 51.68 -65.24 -24.96
CA MET A 1 50.73 -65.28 -23.87
C MET A 1 50.50 -63.82 -23.49
N ASN A 2 49.45 -63.19 -24.02
CA ASN A 2 49.16 -61.80 -23.88
C ASN A 2 47.95 -61.61 -22.93
N SER A 3 48.21 -60.99 -21.82
CA SER A 3 47.19 -60.60 -20.85
C SER A 3 46.71 -59.15 -21.13
N THR A 4 45.47 -59.07 -21.63
CA THR A 4 44.79 -57.78 -21.86
C THR A 4 44.06 -57.34 -20.60
N GLY A 5 44.61 -56.31 -19.97
CA GLY A 5 43.96 -55.65 -18.80
C GLY A 5 42.85 -54.67 -19.24
N SER A 6 41.64 -54.99 -18.85
CA SER A 6 40.46 -54.17 -19.10
C SER A 6 40.42 -53.01 -18.08
N LYS A 7 40.50 -51.75 -18.53
CA LYS A 7 40.31 -50.54 -17.72
C LYS A 7 38.84 -50.20 -17.68
N ALA A 8 38.22 -50.34 -16.53
CA ALA A 8 36.87 -49.84 -16.26
C ALA A 8 36.90 -48.31 -16.08
N ILE A 9 36.21 -47.60 -16.95
CA ILE A 9 35.98 -46.15 -16.82
C ILE A 9 34.72 -45.97 -16.01
N ILE A 10 34.86 -45.47 -14.79
CA ILE A 10 33.73 -45.04 -13.95
C ILE A 10 33.37 -43.64 -14.40
N VAL A 11 32.26 -43.47 -15.11
CA VAL A 11 31.66 -42.18 -15.43
C VAL A 11 30.81 -41.75 -14.22
N GLY A 12 31.36 -40.86 -13.43
CA GLY A 12 30.62 -40.23 -12.33
C GLY A 12 29.60 -39.24 -12.88
N PHE A 13 28.32 -39.58 -12.74
CA PHE A 13 27.20 -38.68 -13.10
C PHE A 13 26.98 -37.68 -11.93
N LEU A 14 27.52 -36.47 -12.07
CA LEU A 14 27.29 -35.37 -11.12
C LEU A 14 25.89 -34.83 -11.37
N LEU A 15 24.92 -35.25 -10.55
CA LEU A 15 23.58 -34.67 -10.48
C LEU A 15 23.68 -33.31 -9.83
N LEU A 16 23.80 -32.25 -10.64
CA LEU A 16 23.59 -30.86 -10.23
C LEU A 16 22.09 -30.67 -9.93
N PHE A 17 21.70 -30.82 -8.68
CA PHE A 17 20.43 -30.33 -8.18
C PHE A 17 20.45 -28.79 -8.20
N GLY A 18 20.04 -28.24 -9.32
CA GLY A 18 19.72 -26.82 -9.41
C GLY A 18 18.58 -26.49 -8.46
N VAL A 19 18.88 -25.89 -7.33
CA VAL A 19 17.88 -25.28 -6.45
C VAL A 19 17.34 -24.09 -7.21
N PHE A 20 16.27 -24.29 -7.98
CA PHE A 20 15.45 -23.22 -8.51
C PHE A 20 14.76 -22.54 -7.32
N GLY A 21 15.45 -21.60 -6.71
CA GLY A 21 14.81 -20.66 -5.79
C GLY A 21 13.70 -19.96 -6.57
N ARG A 22 12.43 -20.31 -6.28
CA ARG A 22 11.29 -19.55 -6.76
C ARG A 22 11.46 -18.14 -6.21
N SER A 23 11.93 -17.23 -7.05
CA SER A 23 11.81 -15.80 -6.80
C SER A 23 10.32 -15.53 -6.66
N VAL A 24 9.84 -15.35 -5.42
CA VAL A 24 8.49 -14.86 -5.18
C VAL A 24 8.50 -13.44 -5.73
N ALA A 25 7.96 -13.28 -6.94
CA ALA A 25 7.79 -11.96 -7.53
C ALA A 25 7.01 -11.10 -6.53
N GLN A 26 7.67 -10.09 -6.00
CA GLN A 26 7.02 -9.15 -5.09
C GLN A 26 5.89 -8.47 -5.86
N GLU A 27 4.66 -8.64 -5.37
CA GLU A 27 3.51 -8.00 -6.01
C GLU A 27 3.72 -6.48 -6.08
N PRO A 28 3.41 -5.85 -7.23
CA PRO A 28 3.65 -4.43 -7.40
C PRO A 28 2.87 -3.63 -6.35
N LEU A 29 3.51 -2.61 -5.79
CA LEU A 29 2.87 -1.66 -4.89
C LEU A 29 1.76 -0.90 -5.65
N LEU A 30 0.71 -0.50 -4.94
CA LEU A 30 -0.21 0.52 -5.44
C LEU A 30 0.54 1.85 -5.59
N PHE A 31 1.20 2.26 -4.52
CA PHE A 31 2.22 3.30 -4.43
C PHE A 31 2.91 3.24 -3.06
N ASP A 32 4.06 3.90 -2.94
CA ASP A 32 4.74 4.04 -1.64
C ASP A 32 4.17 5.26 -0.90
N LEU A 33 3.34 5.00 0.11
CA LEU A 33 2.67 6.03 0.91
C LEU A 33 3.67 6.99 1.60
N LYS A 34 4.84 6.49 2.02
CA LYS A 34 5.88 7.32 2.67
C LYS A 34 6.46 8.37 1.72
N ARG A 35 6.44 8.09 0.43
CA ARG A 35 6.91 9.04 -0.59
C ARG A 35 5.87 10.11 -0.92
N VAL A 36 4.60 9.88 -0.59
CA VAL A 36 3.50 10.84 -0.77
C VAL A 36 3.29 11.66 0.51
N ALA A 37 3.47 11.04 1.67
CA ALA A 37 3.26 11.66 2.98
C ALA A 37 4.07 12.94 3.11
N ASP A 38 3.39 14.04 3.49
CA ASP A 38 3.98 15.37 3.73
C ASP A 38 4.62 16.04 2.50
N ARG A 39 4.39 15.51 1.29
CA ARG A 39 4.97 16.06 0.07
C ARG A 39 4.09 17.12 -0.57
N PRO A 40 4.70 18.14 -1.23
CA PRO A 40 3.95 19.12 -2.00
C PRO A 40 3.35 18.51 -3.27
N PRO A 41 2.32 19.15 -3.87
CA PRO A 41 1.63 18.63 -5.05
C PRO A 41 2.55 18.17 -6.20
N PRO A 42 3.61 18.91 -6.61
CA PRO A 42 4.48 18.47 -7.71
C PRO A 42 5.22 17.15 -7.45
N ASP A 43 5.52 16.84 -6.19
CA ASP A 43 6.19 15.59 -5.85
C ASP A 43 5.20 14.42 -5.76
N VAL A 44 3.97 14.70 -5.32
CA VAL A 44 2.88 13.71 -5.34
C VAL A 44 2.52 13.34 -6.78
N GLU A 45 2.48 14.31 -7.71
CA GLU A 45 2.22 14.06 -9.13
C GLU A 45 3.25 13.12 -9.78
N LYS A 46 4.52 13.15 -9.36
CA LYS A 46 5.56 12.22 -9.84
C LYS A 46 5.27 10.77 -9.46
N ILE A 47 4.46 10.55 -8.42
CA ILE A 47 4.15 9.24 -7.86
C ILE A 47 2.78 8.76 -8.33
N LEU A 48 1.76 9.60 -8.23
CA LEU A 48 0.36 9.25 -8.51
C LEU A 48 -0.10 9.62 -9.93
N GLY A 49 0.75 10.32 -10.70
CA GLY A 49 0.39 10.88 -12.00
C GLY A 49 -0.31 12.25 -11.84
N LYS A 50 -0.74 12.84 -12.97
CA LYS A 50 -1.47 14.12 -12.96
C LYS A 50 -2.83 13.96 -12.29
N PRO A 51 -3.25 14.90 -11.43
CA PRO A 51 -4.60 14.88 -10.88
C PRO A 51 -5.66 15.13 -11.97
N SER A 52 -6.76 14.41 -11.90
CA SER A 52 -7.92 14.61 -12.76
C SER A 52 -8.77 15.79 -12.33
N LYS A 53 -8.63 16.22 -11.07
CA LYS A 53 -9.35 17.36 -10.51
C LYS A 53 -8.55 17.97 -9.36
N ILE A 54 -8.57 19.31 -9.28
CA ILE A 54 -8.03 20.08 -8.15
C ILE A 54 -9.10 21.10 -7.76
N VAL A 55 -9.34 21.25 -6.47
CA VAL A 55 -10.29 22.24 -5.93
C VAL A 55 -9.74 22.84 -4.63
N ASP A 56 -10.01 24.10 -4.41
CA ASP A 56 -9.85 24.71 -3.09
C ASP A 56 -10.96 24.20 -2.17
N ASP A 57 -10.59 23.87 -0.93
CA ASP A 57 -11.46 23.24 0.05
C ASP A 57 -11.18 23.78 1.46
N VAL A 58 -12.01 23.40 2.39
CA VAL A 58 -11.79 23.63 3.83
C VAL A 58 -11.80 22.29 4.53
N PHE A 59 -10.65 21.89 5.01
CA PHE A 59 -10.54 20.69 5.83
C PHE A 59 -11.05 20.97 7.25
N ARG A 60 -11.94 20.10 7.74
CA ARG A 60 -12.45 20.14 9.12
C ARG A 60 -11.93 18.92 9.86
N SER A 61 -11.15 19.16 10.92
CA SER A 61 -10.67 18.09 11.78
C SER A 61 -11.80 17.49 12.64
N SER A 62 -11.57 16.32 13.20
CA SER A 62 -12.52 15.68 14.13
C SER A 62 -12.78 16.51 15.40
N ARG A 63 -11.87 17.42 15.74
CA ARG A 63 -12.00 18.36 16.87
C ARG A 63 -12.72 19.65 16.51
N GLY A 64 -13.20 19.78 15.26
CA GLY A 64 -13.93 20.94 14.79
C GLY A 64 -13.07 22.11 14.28
N SER A 65 -11.74 22.01 14.34
CA SER A 65 -10.86 23.02 13.74
C SER A 65 -10.96 22.99 12.21
N THR A 66 -10.87 24.17 11.59
CA THR A 66 -10.92 24.31 10.12
C THR A 66 -9.60 24.86 9.60
N TYR A 67 -9.15 24.31 8.46
CA TYR A 67 -7.91 24.68 7.80
C TYR A 67 -8.16 24.91 6.32
N PRO A 68 -7.60 25.99 5.72
CA PRO A 68 -7.57 26.12 4.26
C PRO A 68 -6.87 24.91 3.65
N ALA A 69 -7.47 24.34 2.62
CA ALA A 69 -6.99 23.11 2.01
C ALA A 69 -7.05 23.19 0.48
N THR A 70 -6.25 22.38 -0.19
CA THR A 70 -6.43 22.04 -1.59
C THR A 70 -6.67 20.53 -1.67
N ARG A 71 -7.73 20.13 -2.34
CA ARG A 71 -8.05 18.73 -2.59
C ARG A 71 -7.74 18.38 -4.04
N ALA A 72 -6.98 17.32 -4.24
CA ALA A 72 -6.66 16.81 -5.57
C ALA A 72 -7.08 15.34 -5.72
N ALA A 73 -7.70 14.99 -6.85
CA ALA A 73 -8.13 13.64 -7.17
C ALA A 73 -7.17 13.01 -8.20
N TYR A 74 -6.60 11.88 -7.88
CA TYR A 74 -5.67 11.11 -8.70
C TYR A 74 -6.27 9.77 -9.11
N MET A 75 -5.67 9.11 -10.12
CA MET A 75 -6.09 7.79 -10.60
C MET A 75 -7.62 7.73 -10.86
N ASN A 76 -8.13 8.69 -11.62
CA ASN A 76 -9.57 8.83 -11.91
C ASN A 76 -10.46 8.94 -10.65
N GLY A 77 -9.95 9.57 -9.60
CA GLY A 77 -10.66 9.78 -8.35
C GLY A 77 -10.65 8.58 -7.41
N ALA A 78 -9.81 7.58 -7.67
CA ALA A 78 -9.60 6.48 -6.73
C ALA A 78 -8.76 6.92 -5.52
N ILE A 79 -7.90 7.95 -5.67
CA ILE A 79 -7.10 8.51 -4.59
C ILE A 79 -7.39 10.01 -4.50
N GLU A 80 -7.85 10.46 -3.35
CA GLU A 80 -8.00 11.87 -3.02
C GLU A 80 -6.93 12.27 -2.01
N VAL A 81 -6.22 13.36 -2.30
CA VAL A 81 -5.19 13.93 -1.42
C VAL A 81 -5.63 15.30 -0.98
N VAL A 82 -5.60 15.56 0.32
CA VAL A 82 -5.83 16.87 0.90
C VAL A 82 -4.50 17.46 1.33
N TYR A 83 -4.16 18.59 0.74
CA TYR A 83 -2.97 19.37 1.05
C TYR A 83 -3.34 20.44 2.07
N LEU A 84 -2.62 20.43 3.21
CA LEU A 84 -2.69 21.45 4.24
C LEU A 84 -1.29 22.03 4.43
N GLU A 85 -1.19 23.36 4.45
CA GLU A 85 0.11 24.05 4.57
C GLU A 85 1.12 23.59 3.49
N GLY A 86 0.61 23.29 2.29
CA GLY A 86 1.43 22.90 1.13
C GLY A 86 1.89 21.43 1.10
N GLY A 87 1.59 20.62 2.11
CA GLY A 87 1.95 19.20 2.18
C GLY A 87 0.74 18.27 2.16
N ALA A 88 0.90 17.07 1.61
CA ALA A 88 -0.11 16.00 1.64
C ALA A 88 -0.30 15.51 3.09
N ARG A 89 -1.41 15.86 3.72
CA ARG A 89 -1.69 15.58 5.14
C ARG A 89 -2.77 14.54 5.37
N TYR A 90 -3.67 14.40 4.41
CA TYR A 90 -4.77 13.46 4.52
C TYR A 90 -5.02 12.81 3.15
N LEU A 91 -5.24 11.51 3.14
CA LEU A 91 -5.59 10.78 1.92
C LEU A 91 -6.85 9.95 2.15
N THR A 92 -7.68 9.88 1.11
CA THR A 92 -8.74 8.87 0.99
C THR A 92 -8.45 8.00 -0.22
N ILE A 93 -8.38 6.68 -0.02
CA ILE A 93 -8.19 5.70 -1.08
C ILE A 93 -9.48 4.91 -1.21
N TRP A 94 -10.19 5.10 -2.32
CA TRP A 94 -11.42 4.40 -2.66
C TRP A 94 -11.08 3.05 -3.30
N VAL A 95 -10.95 2.02 -2.48
CA VAL A 95 -10.49 0.69 -2.93
C VAL A 95 -11.39 0.11 -4.01
N GLN A 96 -12.69 0.36 -3.92
CA GLN A 96 -13.67 -0.08 -4.91
C GLN A 96 -13.54 0.62 -6.28
N LYS A 97 -12.82 1.75 -6.35
CA LYS A 97 -12.50 2.44 -7.62
C LYS A 97 -11.18 1.98 -8.23
N LEU A 98 -10.36 1.24 -7.49
CA LEU A 98 -9.14 0.64 -8.01
C LEU A 98 -9.51 -0.58 -8.87
N SER A 99 -8.68 -0.86 -9.90
CA SER A 99 -8.88 -2.02 -10.76
C SER A 99 -8.10 -3.25 -10.25
N GLY A 100 -8.43 -4.42 -10.81
CA GLY A 100 -7.73 -5.66 -10.54
C GLY A 100 -7.96 -6.19 -9.13
N ARG A 101 -6.91 -6.75 -8.51
CA ARG A 101 -6.97 -7.47 -7.22
C ARG A 101 -7.58 -6.71 -6.05
N TYR A 102 -7.56 -5.37 -6.09
CA TYR A 102 -8.05 -4.55 -4.98
C TYR A 102 -9.55 -4.68 -4.75
N GLN A 103 -10.33 -4.95 -5.81
CA GLN A 103 -11.78 -5.14 -5.72
C GLN A 103 -12.18 -6.40 -4.95
N ASP A 104 -11.28 -7.39 -4.88
CA ASP A 104 -11.50 -8.67 -4.21
C ASP A 104 -11.04 -8.66 -2.74
N TYR A 105 -10.53 -7.54 -2.23
CA TYR A 105 -10.01 -7.47 -0.87
C TYR A 105 -11.14 -7.57 0.16
N SER A 106 -11.09 -8.64 0.95
CA SER A 106 -12.04 -8.92 2.03
C SER A 106 -11.66 -8.21 3.31
N TYR A 107 -12.67 -7.70 4.01
CA TYR A 107 -12.51 -7.08 5.32
C TYR A 107 -12.84 -8.07 6.45
N PRO A 108 -12.11 -8.09 7.56
CA PRO A 108 -10.84 -7.37 7.85
C PRO A 108 -9.61 -8.13 7.33
N LYS A 109 -9.82 -9.31 6.77
CA LYS A 109 -8.81 -10.33 6.44
C LYS A 109 -7.66 -9.77 5.57
N ASP A 110 -7.96 -8.93 4.59
CA ASP A 110 -6.96 -8.45 3.62
C ASP A 110 -6.44 -7.02 3.93
N GLY A 111 -6.79 -6.45 5.09
CA GLY A 111 -6.28 -5.14 5.51
C GLY A 111 -4.75 -5.07 5.55
N TRP A 112 -4.07 -6.14 6.00
CA TRP A 112 -2.62 -6.24 6.03
C TRP A 112 -2.00 -6.30 4.62
N LYS A 113 -2.67 -6.89 3.63
CA LYS A 113 -2.23 -6.86 2.23
C LYS A 113 -2.21 -5.44 1.71
N LEU A 114 -3.27 -4.68 2.02
CA LEU A 114 -3.38 -3.29 1.63
C LEU A 114 -2.27 -2.43 2.24
N LEU A 115 -1.87 -2.66 3.49
CA LEU A 115 -0.68 -2.00 4.06
C LEU A 115 0.55 -2.26 3.21
N GLY A 116 0.79 -3.52 2.82
CA GLY A 116 1.90 -3.89 1.94
C GLY A 116 1.83 -3.21 0.58
N ASP A 117 0.65 -3.07 0.01
CA ASP A 117 0.44 -2.39 -1.28
C ASP A 117 0.69 -0.88 -1.19
N LEU A 118 0.62 -0.32 0.00
CA LEU A 118 0.98 1.07 0.34
C LEU A 118 2.45 1.22 0.78
N GLY A 119 3.28 0.19 0.62
CA GLY A 119 4.70 0.23 0.99
C GLY A 119 4.97 0.17 2.50
N LEU A 120 4.01 -0.31 3.29
CA LEU A 120 4.14 -0.45 4.73
C LEU A 120 4.39 -1.92 5.13
N ASP A 121 4.83 -2.13 6.37
CA ASP A 121 5.06 -3.48 6.88
C ASP A 121 3.73 -4.22 7.07
N ARG A 122 3.56 -5.31 6.35
CA ARG A 122 2.39 -6.20 6.40
C ARG A 122 2.20 -6.89 7.75
N ASN A 123 3.25 -7.00 8.55
CA ASN A 123 3.22 -7.67 9.85
C ASN A 123 2.82 -6.72 11.00
N THR A 124 2.57 -5.45 10.69
CA THR A 124 2.16 -4.48 11.72
C THR A 124 0.79 -4.87 12.28
N THR A 125 0.73 -5.06 13.59
CA THR A 125 -0.50 -5.37 14.30
C THR A 125 -1.42 -4.14 14.33
N ALA A 126 -2.71 -4.34 14.07
CA ALA A 126 -3.70 -3.28 14.19
C ALA A 126 -3.98 -2.94 15.66
N ASP A 127 -4.09 -1.64 15.99
CA ASP A 127 -4.51 -1.16 17.32
C ASP A 127 -5.97 -1.47 17.62
N LEU A 128 -6.77 -1.50 16.56
CA LEU A 128 -8.20 -1.80 16.63
C LEU A 128 -8.60 -2.58 15.38
N SER A 129 -9.36 -3.66 15.59
CA SER A 129 -10.01 -4.36 14.48
C SER A 129 -11.37 -4.87 14.95
N ASN A 130 -12.44 -4.40 14.31
CA ASN A 130 -13.81 -4.80 14.57
C ASN A 130 -14.63 -4.81 13.27
N GLN A 131 -15.95 -4.94 13.34
CA GLN A 131 -16.81 -5.01 12.15
C GLN A 131 -16.90 -3.69 11.36
N ALA A 132 -16.57 -2.55 11.99
CA ALA A 132 -16.73 -1.22 11.39
C ALA A 132 -15.42 -0.61 10.89
N VAL A 133 -14.28 -0.92 11.51
CA VAL A 133 -12.98 -0.34 11.18
C VAL A 133 -11.83 -1.22 11.64
N THR A 134 -10.78 -1.27 10.81
CA THR A 134 -9.45 -1.74 11.24
C THR A 134 -8.50 -0.55 11.20
N ARG A 135 -7.75 -0.32 12.29
CA ARG A 135 -6.94 0.86 12.50
C ARG A 135 -5.53 0.53 12.92
N TRP A 136 -4.57 1.26 12.36
CA TRP A 136 -3.16 1.29 12.75
C TRP A 136 -2.77 2.73 13.09
N ARG A 137 -1.97 2.92 14.14
CA ARG A 137 -1.45 4.22 14.57
C ARG A 137 0.06 4.22 14.70
N ASP A 138 0.61 5.44 14.74
CA ASP A 138 2.03 5.70 15.02
C ASP A 138 2.98 4.89 14.12
N LEU A 139 2.58 4.72 12.84
CA LEU A 139 3.43 4.13 11.83
C LEU A 139 4.55 5.11 11.43
N PRO A 140 5.73 4.65 10.99
CA PRO A 140 6.81 5.54 10.59
C PRO A 140 6.39 6.55 9.51
N GLY A 141 6.26 7.84 9.91
CA GLY A 141 5.85 8.95 9.04
C GLY A 141 4.35 9.06 8.77
N ILE A 142 3.51 8.25 9.45
CA ILE A 142 2.05 8.24 9.27
C ILE A 142 1.41 8.10 10.65
N TYR A 143 0.55 9.04 11.00
CA TYR A 143 -0.10 9.02 12.31
C TYR A 143 -1.17 7.94 12.41
N GLU A 144 -2.06 7.82 11.42
CA GLU A 144 -3.19 6.88 11.51
C GLU A 144 -3.62 6.38 10.13
N ILE A 145 -3.94 5.10 10.03
CA ILE A 145 -4.62 4.49 8.89
C ILE A 145 -5.87 3.79 9.38
N ASN A 146 -7.00 4.11 8.77
CA ASN A 146 -8.29 3.46 9.02
C ASN A 146 -8.79 2.81 7.75
N VAL A 147 -9.13 1.52 7.82
CA VAL A 147 -9.72 0.74 6.74
C VAL A 147 -11.17 0.46 7.07
N PHE A 148 -12.08 0.83 6.17
CA PHE A 148 -13.53 0.73 6.35
C PHE A 148 -14.13 -0.29 5.39
N PRO A 149 -15.05 -1.15 5.88
CA PRO A 149 -15.74 -2.13 5.05
C PRO A 149 -16.97 -1.57 4.34
N THR A 150 -17.39 -2.30 3.29
CA THR A 150 -18.79 -2.29 2.80
C THR A 150 -19.68 -3.14 3.69
N SER A 151 -21.00 -3.09 3.46
CA SER A 151 -21.96 -4.04 4.07
C SER A 151 -21.66 -5.51 3.73
N GLU A 152 -21.02 -5.77 2.58
CA GLU A 152 -20.66 -7.10 2.08
C GLU A 152 -19.28 -7.59 2.58
N LYS A 153 -18.69 -6.88 3.55
CA LYS A 153 -17.37 -7.18 4.11
C LYS A 153 -16.22 -7.16 3.08
N GLN A 154 -16.32 -6.32 2.07
CA GLN A 154 -15.19 -5.94 1.23
C GLN A 154 -14.56 -4.67 1.80
N ILE A 155 -13.31 -4.38 1.45
CA ILE A 155 -12.71 -3.09 1.80
C ILE A 155 -13.31 -2.01 0.90
N TRP A 156 -13.95 -1.02 1.49
CA TRP A 156 -14.59 0.10 0.78
C TRP A 156 -13.59 1.22 0.49
N TYR A 157 -13.05 1.80 1.56
CA TYR A 157 -12.07 2.88 1.45
C TYR A 157 -11.10 2.88 2.64
N VAL A 158 -10.01 3.61 2.46
CA VAL A 158 -8.98 3.83 3.47
C VAL A 158 -8.84 5.31 3.72
N HIS A 159 -8.82 5.72 4.96
CA HIS A 159 -8.36 7.04 5.38
C HIS A 159 -6.94 6.95 5.92
N VAL A 160 -6.10 7.87 5.50
CA VAL A 160 -4.74 8.04 5.99
C VAL A 160 -4.60 9.45 6.54
N LEU A 161 -4.20 9.56 7.79
CA LEU A 161 -3.85 10.82 8.45
C LEU A 161 -2.34 10.83 8.68
N ILE A 162 -1.65 11.79 8.06
CA ILE A 162 -0.19 11.87 8.12
C ILE A 162 0.28 12.49 9.43
N ASN A 163 -0.41 13.52 9.91
CA ASN A 163 0.01 14.25 11.09
C ASN A 163 -1.13 14.40 12.10
N ARG A 164 -0.84 14.12 13.38
CA ARG A 164 -1.78 14.20 14.50
C ARG A 164 -2.40 15.58 14.71
N ILE A 165 -1.70 16.64 14.32
CA ILE A 165 -2.18 18.03 14.54
C ILE A 165 -3.52 18.29 13.84
N TYR A 166 -3.83 17.55 12.78
CA TYR A 166 -5.06 17.71 11.99
C TYR A 166 -6.17 16.72 12.39
N GLN A 167 -6.03 16.03 13.52
CA GLN A 167 -7.02 15.08 14.02
C GLN A 167 -8.28 15.76 14.56
#